data_a984186aa8aa6889b7740340be5ffc6f
#
_entry.id   a984186aa8aa6889b7740340be5ffc6f
#
_cell.length_a   1.000
_cell.length_b   1.000
_cell.length_c   1.000
_cell.angle_alpha   90.00
_cell.angle_beta   90.00
_cell.angle_gamma   90.00
#
_symmetry.space_group_name_H-M   'P 1'
#
loop_
_entity.id
_entity.type
_entity.pdbx_description
1 polymer ?
#
loop_
_entity_poly.entity_id
_entity_poly.type
_entity_poly.pdbx_seq_one_letter_code
_entity_poly.pdbx_strand_id
1 'polypeptide(L)'
;MSVRRSVGIVVAGLWLVTLAGVAEAHLRDYLVNQPYYTTKRGEFEVELHNDVVFAEADNDDTYRSKHQVELEYGITDHLQLAYYEVYTWDRPQDWERDAFKVEAKLRLAEVGQWPVNVALYTEYENPDGPRDVRSDVLENKIIVSRDVGSWNLVGNFVFEKEINTHSDWEFEYTAGVSYGISARTRLGIEVKETLGDADAFGVHRKDHKVFIIPGIYTSLTPHLRILVGPAFGLTRASDDFQVKSIVEVEF
;
A
#
# COMPACT_ATOMS: atom_id res chain seq x y z
N MET A 1 3.56 44.06 -3.51
CA MET A 1 4.79 43.26 -3.44
C MET A 1 4.47 42.01 -2.62
N SER A 2 4.24 40.92 -3.29
CA SER A 2 3.87 39.63 -2.66
C SER A 2 5.12 38.72 -2.63
N VAL A 3 5.57 38.39 -1.44
CA VAL A 3 6.68 37.49 -1.24
C VAL A 3 6.18 36.06 -1.36
N ARG A 4 6.49 35.40 -2.47
CA ARG A 4 6.29 33.95 -2.64
C ARG A 4 7.34 33.23 -1.78
N ARG A 5 6.86 32.51 -0.78
CA ARG A 5 7.70 31.54 -0.04
C ARG A 5 7.62 30.20 -0.76
N SER A 6 8.65 29.87 -1.50
CA SER A 6 8.86 28.51 -2.02
C SER A 6 9.33 27.63 -0.84
N VAL A 7 8.52 26.64 -0.49
CA VAL A 7 8.93 25.58 0.43
C VAL A 7 9.63 24.53 -0.40
N GLY A 8 10.96 24.57 -0.42
CA GLY A 8 11.77 23.52 -1.01
C GLY A 8 11.82 22.31 -0.06
N ILE A 9 11.34 21.15 -0.51
CA ILE A 9 11.53 19.90 0.21
C ILE A 9 12.99 19.48 0.05
N VAL A 10 13.73 19.54 1.13
CA VAL A 10 15.12 19.03 1.21
C VAL A 10 15.03 17.51 1.47
N VAL A 11 15.30 16.71 0.44
CA VAL A 11 15.57 15.27 0.62
C VAL A 11 16.96 15.14 1.24
N ALA A 12 17.02 15.03 2.54
CA ALA A 12 18.25 14.71 3.26
C ALA A 12 18.50 13.20 3.22
N GLY A 13 19.44 12.78 2.40
CA GLY A 13 19.93 11.40 2.38
C GLY A 13 20.59 11.04 3.71
N LEU A 14 19.99 10.15 4.47
CA LEU A 14 20.56 9.62 5.71
C LEU A 14 21.39 8.38 5.39
N TRP A 15 22.71 8.49 5.48
CA TRP A 15 23.62 7.34 5.47
C TRP A 15 23.72 6.78 6.88
N LEU A 16 23.29 5.56 7.12
CA LEU A 16 23.42 4.89 8.40
C LEU A 16 24.06 3.51 8.30
N VAL A 17 24.93 3.30 9.25
CA VAL A 17 25.90 2.24 9.51
C VAL A 17 25.23 0.88 9.75
N THR A 18 25.88 -0.17 9.25
CA THR A 18 25.53 -1.58 9.36
C THR A 18 25.68 -2.12 10.78
N LEU A 19 24.61 -2.70 11.33
CA LEU A 19 24.68 -3.70 12.38
C LEU A 19 23.79 -4.87 11.93
N ALA A 20 24.40 -6.03 11.72
CA ALA A 20 23.71 -7.25 11.36
C ALA A 20 22.90 -7.77 12.55
N GLY A 21 21.59 -7.74 12.45
CA GLY A 21 20.67 -8.42 13.35
C GLY A 21 19.93 -9.51 12.58
N VAL A 22 19.71 -10.64 13.21
CA VAL A 22 19.06 -11.82 12.67
C VAL A 22 17.64 -11.45 12.26
N ALA A 23 17.31 -11.62 10.99
CA ALA A 23 15.95 -11.43 10.48
C ALA A 23 15.08 -12.60 10.96
N GLU A 24 14.05 -12.32 11.72
CA GLU A 24 12.94 -13.24 11.96
C GLU A 24 11.73 -12.84 11.12
N ALA A 25 11.22 -13.88 10.43
CA ALA A 25 9.92 -14.04 9.76
C ALA A 25 9.10 -12.77 9.38
N HIS A 26 8.95 -12.61 8.29
CA HIS A 26 8.22 -12.17 7.12
C HIS A 26 6.72 -11.98 7.34
N LEU A 27 6.32 -10.98 8.10
CA LEU A 27 4.94 -10.61 8.29
C LEU A 27 4.73 -9.19 7.74
N ARG A 28 3.57 -8.93 7.13
CA ARG A 28 3.23 -7.60 6.63
C ARG A 28 3.36 -6.56 7.75
N ASP A 29 4.16 -5.56 7.54
CA ASP A 29 4.48 -4.53 8.55
C ASP A 29 3.86 -3.17 8.23
N TYR A 30 2.88 -3.12 7.28
CA TYR A 30 2.36 -1.87 6.77
C TYR A 30 0.91 -2.00 6.28
N LEU A 31 0.14 -0.92 6.39
CA LEU A 31 -1.26 -0.82 5.97
C LEU A 31 -1.41 -0.47 4.48
N VAL A 32 -0.48 0.32 3.93
CA VAL A 32 -0.55 0.78 2.53
C VAL A 32 0.69 0.41 1.72
N ASN A 33 1.82 0.18 2.37
CA ASN A 33 3.01 -0.28 1.67
C ASN A 33 2.97 -1.80 1.48
N GLN A 34 3.26 -2.24 0.27
CA GLN A 34 3.54 -3.66 0.01
C GLN A 34 4.93 -4.02 0.52
N PRO A 35 5.07 -5.13 1.26
CA PRO A 35 6.38 -5.65 1.67
C PRO A 35 7.11 -6.28 0.48
N TYR A 36 8.43 -6.36 0.55
CA TYR A 36 9.24 -7.00 -0.49
C TYR A 36 9.22 -8.53 -0.45
N TYR A 37 8.87 -9.11 0.68
CA TYR A 37 8.79 -10.56 0.83
C TYR A 37 7.50 -11.13 0.20
N THR A 38 7.56 -12.41 -0.07
CA THR A 38 6.52 -13.22 -0.69
C THR A 38 6.10 -14.31 0.26
N THR A 39 4.85 -14.74 0.22
CA THR A 39 4.35 -15.95 0.88
C THR A 39 5.24 -17.13 0.49
N LYS A 40 5.66 -17.96 1.47
CA LYS A 40 6.58 -19.07 1.21
C LYS A 40 5.95 -20.13 0.33
N ARG A 41 6.79 -20.88 -0.36
CA ARG A 41 6.35 -21.93 -1.26
C ARG A 41 5.38 -22.90 -0.59
N GLY A 42 4.15 -22.99 -1.14
CA GLY A 42 3.12 -23.91 -0.69
C GLY A 42 2.31 -23.42 0.51
N GLU A 43 2.67 -22.29 1.09
CA GLU A 43 1.86 -21.61 2.11
C GLU A 43 0.74 -20.81 1.47
N PHE A 44 -0.34 -20.65 2.21
CA PHE A 44 -1.53 -19.93 1.82
C PHE A 44 -1.86 -18.88 2.89
N GLU A 45 -2.24 -17.69 2.46
CA GLU A 45 -2.56 -16.59 3.34
C GLU A 45 -3.89 -15.94 2.94
N VAL A 46 -4.64 -15.49 3.94
CA VAL A 46 -5.88 -14.74 3.78
C VAL A 46 -5.73 -13.40 4.47
N GLU A 47 -5.91 -12.32 3.73
CA GLU A 47 -5.97 -10.96 4.28
C GLU A 47 -7.38 -10.37 4.13
N LEU A 48 -7.85 -9.72 5.19
CA LEU A 48 -9.08 -8.91 5.19
C LEU A 48 -8.69 -7.45 5.39
N HIS A 49 -8.75 -6.68 4.32
CA HIS A 49 -8.48 -5.24 4.35
C HIS A 49 -9.79 -4.47 4.58
N ASN A 50 -9.74 -3.47 5.44
CA ASN A 50 -10.87 -2.59 5.71
C ASN A 50 -10.41 -1.15 5.77
N ASP A 51 -10.96 -0.31 4.90
CA ASP A 51 -10.78 1.13 4.90
C ASP A 51 -12.13 1.78 5.18
N VAL A 52 -12.22 2.56 6.26
CA VAL A 52 -13.45 3.25 6.66
C VAL A 52 -13.20 4.75 6.68
N VAL A 53 -13.97 5.49 5.88
CA VAL A 53 -13.91 6.95 5.77
C VAL A 53 -14.89 7.57 6.77
N PHE A 54 -14.41 8.40 7.66
CA PHE A 54 -15.21 9.11 8.68
C PHE A 54 -15.41 10.58 8.36
N ALA A 55 -14.45 11.20 7.66
CA ALA A 55 -14.55 12.57 7.18
C ALA A 55 -14.10 12.57 5.72
N GLU A 56 -15.02 12.95 4.86
CA GLU A 56 -14.86 12.93 3.41
C GLU A 56 -14.23 14.26 2.95
N ALA A 57 -13.47 14.21 1.85
CA ALA A 57 -13.03 15.41 1.16
C ALA A 57 -14.23 16.18 0.56
N ASP A 58 -14.03 17.42 0.19
CA ASP A 58 -15.05 18.27 -0.44
C ASP A 58 -15.58 17.73 -1.80
N ASN A 59 -15.04 16.61 -2.30
CA ASN A 59 -15.47 15.91 -3.51
C ASN A 59 -16.26 14.66 -3.16
N ASP A 60 -17.45 14.56 -3.69
CA ASP A 60 -18.50 13.58 -3.39
C ASP A 60 -18.25 12.13 -3.92
N ASP A 61 -17.09 11.83 -4.47
CA ASP A 61 -16.82 10.53 -5.13
C ASP A 61 -16.19 9.47 -4.20
N THR A 62 -16.17 9.70 -2.91
CA THR A 62 -15.56 8.79 -1.95
C THR A 62 -16.55 7.77 -1.40
N TYR A 63 -16.17 6.48 -1.45
CA TYR A 63 -16.85 5.41 -0.73
C TYR A 63 -16.77 5.66 0.80
N ARG A 64 -17.78 5.23 1.53
CA ARG A 64 -17.75 5.25 3.01
C ARG A 64 -16.88 4.16 3.61
N SER A 65 -16.86 3.00 2.98
CA SER A 65 -15.91 1.96 3.33
C SER A 65 -15.57 1.10 2.12
N LYS A 66 -14.33 0.62 2.08
CA LYS A 66 -13.82 -0.36 1.12
C LYS A 66 -13.31 -1.57 1.89
N HIS A 67 -13.73 -2.74 1.46
CA HIS A 67 -13.35 -4.01 2.06
C HIS A 67 -12.77 -4.89 0.97
N GLN A 68 -11.62 -5.52 1.24
CA GLN A 68 -11.03 -6.46 0.30
C GLN A 68 -10.73 -7.77 1.02
N VAL A 69 -11.05 -8.86 0.37
CA VAL A 69 -10.62 -10.20 0.77
C VAL A 69 -9.55 -10.61 -0.20
N GLU A 70 -8.35 -10.81 0.30
CA GLU A 70 -7.19 -11.24 -0.47
C GLU A 70 -6.86 -12.69 -0.12
N LEU A 71 -6.53 -13.48 -1.15
CA LEU A 71 -6.06 -14.84 -1.04
C LEU A 71 -4.70 -14.93 -1.70
N GLU A 72 -3.65 -15.12 -0.92
CA GLU A 72 -2.28 -15.27 -1.40
C GLU A 72 -1.83 -16.73 -1.43
N TYR A 73 -0.97 -17.07 -2.38
CA TYR A 73 -0.33 -18.38 -2.47
C TYR A 73 1.11 -18.29 -2.95
N GLY A 74 2.03 -18.89 -2.21
CA GLY A 74 3.44 -18.99 -2.56
C GLY A 74 3.69 -20.08 -3.62
N ILE A 75 3.93 -19.66 -4.86
CA ILE A 75 4.31 -20.59 -5.95
C ILE A 75 5.74 -21.09 -5.75
N THR A 76 6.64 -20.18 -5.41
CA THR A 76 8.02 -20.44 -4.99
C THR A 76 8.36 -19.50 -3.83
N ASP A 77 9.52 -19.64 -3.21
CA ASP A 77 9.96 -18.69 -2.17
C ASP A 77 10.18 -17.26 -2.70
N HIS A 78 10.14 -17.07 -4.03
CA HIS A 78 10.34 -15.77 -4.68
C HIS A 78 9.12 -15.27 -5.45
N LEU A 79 8.15 -16.13 -5.75
CA LEU A 79 6.97 -15.79 -6.55
C LEU A 79 5.70 -16.14 -5.80
N GLN A 80 4.89 -15.14 -5.56
CA GLN A 80 3.55 -15.20 -5.00
C GLN A 80 2.52 -14.80 -6.05
N LEU A 81 1.36 -15.42 -6.01
CA LEU A 81 0.16 -14.96 -6.70
C LEU A 81 -0.92 -14.64 -5.66
N ALA A 82 -1.74 -13.64 -5.95
CA ALA A 82 -2.89 -13.33 -5.12
C ALA A 82 -4.15 -13.05 -5.96
N TYR A 83 -5.28 -13.22 -5.31
CA TYR A 83 -6.60 -12.91 -5.85
C TYR A 83 -7.38 -12.10 -4.83
N TYR A 84 -8.08 -11.05 -5.28
CA TYR A 84 -8.89 -10.18 -4.44
C TYR A 84 -10.33 -10.13 -4.89
N GLU A 85 -11.23 -10.08 -3.93
CA GLU A 85 -12.59 -9.59 -4.09
C GLU A 85 -12.73 -8.27 -3.34
N VAL A 86 -13.22 -7.26 -4.04
CA VAL A 86 -13.36 -5.89 -3.51
C VAL A 86 -14.82 -5.53 -3.39
N TYR A 87 -15.20 -5.04 -2.23
CA TYR A 87 -16.54 -4.57 -1.92
C TYR A 87 -16.48 -3.14 -1.39
N THR A 88 -17.43 -2.33 -1.80
CA THR A 88 -17.65 -0.98 -1.27
C THR A 88 -19.03 -0.89 -0.62
N TRP A 89 -19.12 -0.02 0.35
CA TRP A 89 -20.38 0.38 0.95
C TRP A 89 -20.48 1.90 0.88
N ASP A 90 -21.42 2.38 0.05
CA ASP A 90 -21.67 3.79 -0.17
C ASP A 90 -23.09 4.18 0.28
N ARG A 91 -23.39 5.47 0.34
CA ARG A 91 -24.75 5.97 0.66
C ARG A 91 -25.63 5.90 -0.58
N PRO A 92 -26.91 5.49 -0.48
CA PRO A 92 -27.75 5.30 0.71
C PRO A 92 -27.83 3.86 1.25
N GLN A 93 -26.75 3.14 1.43
CA GLN A 93 -26.67 1.88 2.20
C GLN A 93 -26.68 0.57 1.40
N ASP A 94 -26.14 0.52 0.23
CA ASP A 94 -25.99 -0.71 -0.49
C ASP A 94 -24.53 -1.21 -0.46
N TRP A 95 -24.34 -2.50 -0.20
CA TRP A 95 -23.09 -3.20 -0.42
C TRP A 95 -23.02 -3.57 -1.90
N GLU A 96 -21.97 -3.13 -2.56
CA GLU A 96 -21.70 -3.46 -3.94
C GLU A 96 -20.37 -4.19 -4.06
N ARG A 97 -20.32 -5.18 -4.96
CA ARG A 97 -19.06 -5.70 -5.43
C ARG A 97 -18.44 -4.64 -6.34
N ASP A 98 -17.23 -4.23 -6.02
CA ASP A 98 -16.57 -3.14 -6.73
C ASP A 98 -15.64 -3.65 -7.84
N ALA A 99 -14.84 -4.68 -7.54
CA ALA A 99 -13.89 -5.25 -8.47
C ALA A 99 -13.46 -6.66 -8.05
N PHE A 100 -12.79 -7.37 -8.96
CA PHE A 100 -11.81 -8.39 -8.58
C PHE A 100 -10.41 -7.97 -9.06
N LYS A 101 -9.37 -8.51 -8.41
CA LYS A 101 -7.98 -8.28 -8.78
C LYS A 101 -7.21 -9.57 -8.83
N VAL A 102 -6.18 -9.59 -9.67
CA VAL A 102 -5.19 -10.67 -9.74
C VAL A 102 -3.79 -10.07 -9.66
N GLU A 103 -3.00 -10.57 -8.73
CA GLU A 103 -1.66 -10.07 -8.43
C GLU A 103 -0.59 -11.12 -8.70
N ALA A 104 0.60 -10.65 -9.10
CA ALA A 104 1.83 -11.40 -9.05
C ALA A 104 2.92 -10.54 -8.41
N LYS A 105 3.62 -11.08 -7.40
CA LYS A 105 4.75 -10.43 -6.74
C LYS A 105 5.99 -11.30 -6.84
N LEU A 106 7.09 -10.72 -7.33
CA LEU A 106 8.37 -11.41 -7.55
C LEU A 106 9.47 -10.74 -6.73
N ARG A 107 10.00 -11.44 -5.75
CA ARG A 107 11.18 -11.05 -5.00
C ARG A 107 12.45 -11.33 -5.82
N LEU A 108 13.29 -10.32 -6.03
CA LEU A 108 14.43 -10.42 -6.94
C LEU A 108 15.67 -11.08 -6.32
N ALA A 109 15.79 -11.07 -4.99
CA ALA A 109 16.95 -11.61 -4.28
C ALA A 109 16.56 -12.10 -2.88
N GLU A 110 17.43 -12.89 -2.27
CA GLU A 110 17.30 -13.24 -0.85
C GLU A 110 17.60 -12.04 0.04
N VAL A 111 17.02 -12.05 1.25
CA VAL A 111 17.25 -11.02 2.28
C VAL A 111 18.73 -10.83 2.54
N GLY A 112 19.20 -9.59 2.44
CA GLY A 112 20.60 -9.24 2.71
C GLY A 112 21.60 -9.62 1.61
N GLN A 113 21.15 -10.23 0.51
CA GLN A 113 21.99 -10.51 -0.65
C GLN A 113 22.39 -9.21 -1.37
N TRP A 114 21.49 -8.22 -1.41
CA TRP A 114 21.74 -6.90 -1.96
C TRP A 114 21.74 -5.84 -0.84
N PRO A 115 22.30 -4.66 -1.09
CA PRO A 115 22.27 -3.56 -0.12
C PRO A 115 20.88 -3.14 0.31
N VAL A 116 19.87 -3.36 -0.57
CA VAL A 116 18.45 -3.18 -0.34
C VAL A 116 17.69 -4.39 -0.92
N ASN A 117 16.57 -4.73 -0.33
CA ASN A 117 15.68 -5.77 -0.81
C ASN A 117 14.76 -5.18 -1.87
N VAL A 118 14.57 -5.89 -2.99
CA VAL A 118 13.77 -5.41 -4.12
C VAL A 118 12.78 -6.48 -4.55
N ALA A 119 11.52 -6.09 -4.73
CA ALA A 119 10.52 -6.92 -5.39
C ALA A 119 9.81 -6.13 -6.50
N LEU A 120 9.30 -6.86 -7.48
CA LEU A 120 8.42 -6.37 -8.52
C LEU A 120 7.02 -6.89 -8.26
N TYR A 121 6.04 -6.05 -8.55
CA TYR A 121 4.64 -6.33 -8.36
C TYR A 121 3.88 -5.92 -9.60
N THR A 122 2.91 -6.71 -9.99
CA THR A 122 1.93 -6.37 -11.02
C THR A 122 0.55 -6.85 -10.59
N GLU A 123 -0.45 -6.01 -10.78
CA GLU A 123 -1.85 -6.30 -10.46
C GLU A 123 -2.73 -5.90 -11.66
N TYR A 124 -3.66 -6.76 -11.98
CA TYR A 124 -4.75 -6.47 -12.90
C TYR A 124 -6.03 -6.35 -12.09
N GLU A 125 -6.70 -5.21 -12.19
CA GLU A 125 -8.01 -4.96 -11.60
C GLU A 125 -9.08 -4.93 -12.69
N ASN A 126 -10.18 -5.65 -12.46
CA ASN A 126 -11.37 -5.61 -13.28
C ASN A 126 -12.54 -5.08 -12.46
N PRO A 127 -12.88 -3.79 -12.62
CA PRO A 127 -14.01 -3.20 -11.92
C PRO A 127 -15.35 -3.76 -12.40
N ASP A 128 -16.28 -3.93 -11.49
CA ASP A 128 -17.66 -4.25 -11.84
C ASP A 128 -18.38 -3.04 -12.46
N GLY A 129 -19.28 -3.29 -13.39
CA GLY A 129 -20.08 -2.26 -14.05
C GLY A 129 -19.92 -2.24 -15.56
N PRO A 130 -20.61 -1.32 -16.24
CA PRO A 130 -20.53 -1.18 -17.69
C PRO A 130 -19.14 -0.75 -18.14
N ARG A 131 -18.61 -1.40 -19.16
CA ARG A 131 -17.27 -1.16 -19.73
C ARG A 131 -17.07 0.22 -20.37
N ASP A 132 -18.13 0.92 -20.68
CA ASP A 132 -18.12 2.29 -21.16
C ASP A 132 -17.97 3.34 -20.05
N VAL A 133 -18.07 2.89 -18.80
CA VAL A 133 -17.98 3.75 -17.60
C VAL A 133 -16.74 3.43 -16.77
N ARG A 134 -16.36 2.14 -16.68
CA ARG A 134 -15.23 1.65 -15.87
C ARG A 134 -14.27 0.82 -16.71
N SER A 135 -13.02 1.15 -16.65
CA SER A 135 -11.94 0.49 -17.40
C SER A 135 -11.19 -0.50 -16.51
N ASP A 136 -10.67 -1.56 -17.13
CA ASP A 136 -9.70 -2.42 -16.46
C ASP A 136 -8.44 -1.61 -16.13
N VAL A 137 -7.79 -1.92 -15.02
CA VAL A 137 -6.61 -1.21 -14.55
C VAL A 137 -5.43 -2.17 -14.47
N LEU A 138 -4.26 -1.71 -14.90
CA LEU A 138 -2.99 -2.38 -14.69
C LEU A 138 -2.13 -1.52 -13.75
N GLU A 139 -1.83 -2.06 -12.59
CA GLU A 139 -0.91 -1.46 -11.63
C GLU A 139 0.41 -2.24 -11.62
N ASN A 140 1.52 -1.52 -11.54
CA ASN A 140 2.85 -2.10 -11.34
C ASN A 140 3.55 -1.36 -10.20
N LYS A 141 4.32 -2.09 -9.37
CA LYS A 141 5.12 -1.49 -8.31
C LYS A 141 6.57 -1.97 -8.37
N ILE A 142 7.46 -1.07 -8.05
CA ILE A 142 8.83 -1.39 -7.63
C ILE A 142 8.88 -1.20 -6.12
N ILE A 143 9.08 -2.29 -5.41
CA ILE A 143 9.12 -2.33 -3.95
C ILE A 143 10.59 -2.36 -3.53
N VAL A 144 10.98 -1.44 -2.66
CA VAL A 144 12.33 -1.39 -2.10
C VAL A 144 12.23 -1.36 -0.59
N SER A 145 12.95 -2.22 0.11
CA SER A 145 12.98 -2.20 1.56
C SER A 145 14.36 -2.48 2.14
N ARG A 146 14.53 -2.14 3.42
CA ARG A 146 15.74 -2.46 4.17
C ARG A 146 15.44 -2.61 5.65
N ASP A 147 16.01 -3.66 6.24
CA ASP A 147 16.04 -3.86 7.68
C ASP A 147 17.34 -3.35 8.27
N VAL A 148 17.24 -2.61 9.39
CA VAL A 148 18.38 -2.09 10.14
C VAL A 148 18.12 -2.26 11.64
N GLY A 149 18.57 -3.37 12.19
CA GLY A 149 18.25 -3.76 13.58
C GLY A 149 16.74 -3.96 13.73
N SER A 150 16.10 -3.27 14.68
CA SER A 150 14.65 -3.32 14.87
C SER A 150 13.85 -2.41 13.93
N TRP A 151 14.52 -1.65 13.08
CA TRP A 151 13.87 -0.80 12.08
C TRP A 151 13.66 -1.54 10.77
N ASN A 152 12.51 -1.33 10.15
CA ASN A 152 12.26 -1.64 8.75
C ASN A 152 11.90 -0.35 8.02
N LEU A 153 12.46 -0.18 6.83
CA LEU A 153 12.15 0.92 5.92
C LEU A 153 11.63 0.32 4.61
N VAL A 154 10.58 0.89 4.06
CA VAL A 154 9.98 0.46 2.79
C VAL A 154 9.62 1.67 1.94
N GLY A 155 9.68 1.48 0.63
CA GLY A 155 9.14 2.42 -0.36
C GLY A 155 8.58 1.64 -1.54
N ASN A 156 7.42 2.04 -2.02
CA ASN A 156 6.83 1.52 -3.24
C ASN A 156 6.67 2.66 -4.25
N PHE A 157 7.14 2.44 -5.46
CA PHE A 157 6.90 3.30 -6.63
C PHE A 157 5.83 2.64 -7.47
N VAL A 158 4.69 3.29 -7.59
CA VAL A 158 3.48 2.75 -8.23
C VAL A 158 3.27 3.43 -9.57
N PHE A 159 2.95 2.63 -10.57
CA PHE A 159 2.63 3.04 -11.94
C PHE A 159 1.32 2.36 -12.32
N GLU A 160 0.27 3.15 -12.47
CA GLU A 160 -1.06 2.67 -12.78
C GLU A 160 -1.52 3.18 -14.13
N LYS A 161 -2.29 2.38 -14.85
CA LYS A 161 -2.88 2.76 -16.12
C LYS A 161 -4.20 2.05 -16.37
N GLU A 162 -5.21 2.80 -16.75
CA GLU A 162 -6.41 2.21 -17.33
C GLU A 162 -6.11 1.57 -18.68
N ILE A 163 -6.57 0.32 -18.85
CA ILE A 163 -6.43 -0.44 -20.09
C ILE A 163 -7.64 -0.13 -20.98
N ASN A 164 -7.42 -0.09 -22.30
CA ASN A 164 -8.48 0.15 -23.30
C ASN A 164 -9.02 1.60 -23.33
N THR A 165 -8.36 2.52 -22.67
CA THR A 165 -8.61 3.96 -22.78
C THR A 165 -7.40 4.69 -23.35
N HIS A 166 -7.57 5.99 -23.61
CA HIS A 166 -6.45 6.89 -23.93
C HIS A 166 -5.93 7.58 -22.66
N SER A 167 -6.11 6.95 -21.48
CA SER A 167 -5.59 7.47 -20.23
C SER A 167 -4.06 7.47 -20.22
N ASP A 168 -3.48 8.43 -19.55
CA ASP A 168 -2.06 8.47 -19.27
C ASP A 168 -1.70 7.54 -18.08
N TRP A 169 -0.40 7.36 -17.83
CA TRP A 169 0.08 6.69 -16.64
C TRP A 169 -0.12 7.58 -15.43
N GLU A 170 -0.71 7.04 -14.38
CA GLU A 170 -0.78 7.68 -13.07
C GLU A 170 0.39 7.19 -12.20
N PHE A 171 0.93 8.11 -11.40
CA PHE A 171 2.06 7.83 -10.51
C PHE A 171 1.65 8.05 -9.06
N GLU A 172 2.03 7.07 -8.24
CA GLU A 172 1.90 7.15 -6.80
C GLU A 172 3.20 6.66 -6.15
N TYR A 173 3.50 7.15 -4.97
CA TYR A 173 4.48 6.49 -4.12
C TYR A 173 3.93 6.32 -2.71
N THR A 174 4.39 5.24 -2.07
CA THR A 174 4.20 5.05 -0.64
C THR A 174 5.57 4.86 0.02
N ALA A 175 5.71 5.33 1.24
CA ALA A 175 6.90 5.13 2.04
C ALA A 175 6.52 4.83 3.48
N GLY A 176 7.28 3.96 4.15
CA GLY A 176 7.01 3.57 5.52
C GLY A 176 8.29 3.33 6.31
N VAL A 177 8.17 3.59 7.59
CA VAL A 177 9.17 3.21 8.59
C VAL A 177 8.46 2.55 9.75
N SER A 178 8.95 1.40 10.20
CA SER A 178 8.43 0.72 11.37
C SER A 178 9.55 0.32 12.33
N TYR A 179 9.23 0.24 13.62
CA TYR A 179 10.13 -0.15 14.69
C TYR A 179 9.53 -1.27 15.53
N GLY A 180 10.25 -2.39 15.65
CA GLY A 180 9.86 -3.51 16.50
C GLY A 180 10.04 -3.17 17.98
N ILE A 181 8.92 -2.98 18.70
CA ILE A 181 8.92 -2.74 20.15
C ILE A 181 8.90 -4.04 20.97
N SER A 182 8.52 -5.15 20.34
CA SER A 182 8.59 -6.50 20.88
C SER A 182 8.76 -7.52 19.74
N ALA A 183 8.91 -8.78 20.07
CA ALA A 183 8.95 -9.87 19.07
C ALA A 183 7.64 -10.03 18.26
N ARG A 184 6.55 -9.42 18.69
CA ARG A 184 5.22 -9.56 18.07
C ARG A 184 4.58 -8.25 17.65
N THR A 185 5.13 -7.12 18.06
CA THR A 185 4.49 -5.81 17.84
C THR A 185 5.47 -4.81 17.28
N ARG A 186 5.05 -4.12 16.24
CA ARG A 186 5.76 -3.00 15.64
C ARG A 186 4.88 -1.76 15.65
N LEU A 187 5.50 -0.60 15.75
CA LEU A 187 4.88 0.70 15.52
C LEU A 187 5.45 1.27 14.24
N GLY A 188 4.62 1.85 13.40
CA GLY A 188 5.06 2.43 12.14
C GLY A 188 4.39 3.76 11.82
N ILE A 189 4.96 4.43 10.83
CA ILE A 189 4.37 5.59 10.17
C ILE A 189 4.55 5.37 8.68
N GLU A 190 3.46 5.55 7.93
CA GLU A 190 3.45 5.46 6.48
C GLU A 190 3.00 6.79 5.87
N VAL A 191 3.45 7.05 4.66
CA VAL A 191 2.97 8.13 3.80
C VAL A 191 2.51 7.51 2.50
N LYS A 192 1.37 7.95 2.00
CA LYS A 192 0.86 7.64 0.67
C LYS A 192 0.64 8.96 -0.07
N GLU A 193 1.17 9.09 -1.29
CA GLU A 193 1.03 10.27 -2.11
C GLU A 193 0.73 9.90 -3.56
N THR A 194 -0.41 10.36 -4.07
CA THR A 194 -0.78 10.28 -5.48
C THR A 194 -0.26 11.51 -6.20
N LEU A 195 0.62 11.31 -7.18
CA LEU A 195 1.27 12.39 -7.94
C LEU A 195 0.47 12.83 -9.18
N GLY A 196 -0.52 12.01 -9.59
CA GLY A 196 -1.36 12.21 -10.75
C GLY A 196 -0.72 11.75 -12.07
N ASP A 197 -1.33 12.15 -13.19
CA ASP A 197 -0.99 11.69 -14.53
C ASP A 197 0.37 12.18 -15.02
N ALA A 198 0.99 11.42 -15.92
CA ALA A 198 2.31 11.68 -16.48
C ALA A 198 2.41 13.01 -17.25
N ASP A 199 1.34 13.41 -17.94
CA ASP A 199 1.26 14.65 -18.73
C ASP A 199 1.14 15.90 -17.86
N ALA A 200 0.85 15.70 -16.59
CA ALA A 200 0.47 16.76 -15.67
C ALA A 200 1.00 16.57 -14.26
N PHE A 201 2.14 15.94 -14.16
CA PHE A 201 2.87 15.66 -12.94
C PHE A 201 3.10 16.92 -12.08
N GLY A 202 2.69 16.88 -10.82
CA GLY A 202 3.01 17.95 -9.86
C GLY A 202 2.05 18.11 -8.70
N VAL A 203 2.62 18.61 -7.61
CA VAL A 203 2.03 18.81 -6.27
C VAL A 203 0.89 19.88 -6.17
N HIS A 204 0.43 20.45 -7.26
CA HIS A 204 -0.54 21.55 -7.24
C HIS A 204 -1.89 21.22 -7.87
N ARG A 205 -2.19 19.93 -8.04
CA ARG A 205 -3.42 19.49 -8.69
C ARG A 205 -4.58 19.34 -7.72
N LYS A 206 -5.79 19.40 -8.28
CA LYS A 206 -7.03 19.11 -7.56
C LYS A 206 -7.09 17.67 -7.07
N ASP A 207 -6.30 16.77 -7.70
CA ASP A 207 -6.32 15.33 -7.47
C ASP A 207 -5.12 14.84 -6.61
N HIS A 208 -4.24 15.75 -6.19
CA HIS A 208 -3.09 15.44 -5.36
C HIS A 208 -3.51 15.06 -3.95
N LYS A 209 -3.47 13.76 -3.64
CA LYS A 209 -3.81 13.19 -2.32
C LYS A 209 -2.54 12.85 -1.56
N VAL A 210 -2.49 13.25 -0.31
CA VAL A 210 -1.41 12.89 0.62
C VAL A 210 -2.01 12.44 1.94
N PHE A 211 -1.58 11.28 2.42
CA PHE A 211 -1.96 10.75 3.73
C PHE A 211 -0.73 10.48 4.57
N ILE A 212 -0.85 10.72 5.88
CA ILE A 212 0.06 10.21 6.91
C ILE A 212 -0.68 9.19 7.76
N ILE A 213 -0.07 8.02 7.98
CA ILE A 213 -0.74 6.86 8.55
C ILE A 213 0.14 6.26 9.64
N PRO A 214 0.02 6.71 10.90
CA PRO A 214 0.61 5.99 12.02
C PRO A 214 -0.12 4.65 12.22
N GLY A 215 0.64 3.57 12.48
CA GLY A 215 0.08 2.23 12.59
C GLY A 215 0.68 1.39 13.71
N ILE A 216 -0.13 0.42 14.16
CA ILE A 216 0.27 -0.66 15.06
C ILE A 216 0.07 -1.97 14.33
N TYR A 217 1.11 -2.79 14.30
CA TYR A 217 1.15 -4.07 13.61
C TYR A 217 1.50 -5.15 14.64
N THR A 218 0.61 -6.10 14.89
CA THR A 218 0.80 -7.05 15.98
C THR A 218 0.37 -8.47 15.61
N SER A 219 1.22 -9.46 15.90
CA SER A 219 0.88 -10.88 15.78
C SER A 219 0.25 -11.35 17.08
N LEU A 220 -1.02 -11.72 17.05
CA LEU A 220 -1.74 -12.28 18.18
C LEU A 220 -1.33 -13.74 18.43
N THR A 221 -1.13 -14.48 17.33
CA THR A 221 -0.60 -15.84 17.32
C THR A 221 0.50 -15.94 16.24
N PRO A 222 1.21 -17.06 16.06
CA PRO A 222 2.12 -17.26 14.93
C PRO A 222 1.43 -17.16 13.56
N HIS A 223 0.12 -17.41 13.49
CA HIS A 223 -0.66 -17.46 12.25
C HIS A 223 -1.72 -16.36 12.12
N LEU A 224 -1.86 -15.49 13.10
CA LEU A 224 -2.87 -14.42 13.10
C LEU A 224 -2.23 -13.08 13.42
N ARG A 225 -2.40 -12.15 12.51
CA ARG A 225 -1.90 -10.78 12.65
C ARG A 225 -3.00 -9.76 12.46
N ILE A 226 -2.86 -8.64 13.14
CA ILE A 226 -3.73 -7.47 13.02
C ILE A 226 -2.86 -6.23 12.84
N LEU A 227 -3.20 -5.45 11.82
CA LEU A 227 -2.64 -4.15 11.55
C LEU A 227 -3.78 -3.13 11.64
N VAL A 228 -3.54 -2.00 12.30
CA VAL A 228 -4.54 -0.93 12.38
C VAL A 228 -3.86 0.42 12.50
N GLY A 229 -4.45 1.43 11.84
CA GLY A 229 -3.98 2.81 11.92
C GLY A 229 -4.98 3.82 11.38
N PRO A 230 -5.02 5.02 11.96
CA PRO A 230 -5.71 6.16 11.37
C PRO A 230 -4.91 6.70 10.19
N ALA A 231 -5.60 7.14 9.14
CA ALA A 231 -5.02 7.87 8.03
C ALA A 231 -5.56 9.31 8.06
N PHE A 232 -4.65 10.26 8.07
CA PHE A 232 -4.95 11.70 8.09
C PHE A 232 -4.61 12.28 6.73
N GLY A 233 -5.60 12.88 6.05
CA GLY A 233 -5.41 13.59 4.79
C GLY A 233 -4.70 14.93 5.02
N LEU A 234 -3.72 15.23 4.18
CA LEU A 234 -2.92 16.46 4.28
C LEU A 234 -3.21 17.45 3.17
N THR A 235 -4.03 17.08 2.20
CA THR A 235 -4.40 17.93 1.06
C THR A 235 -5.93 18.04 0.95
N ARG A 236 -6.42 19.02 0.18
CA ARG A 236 -7.86 19.20 -0.02
C ARG A 236 -8.53 18.06 -0.78
N ALA A 237 -7.77 17.30 -1.57
CA ALA A 237 -8.28 16.18 -2.34
C ALA A 237 -8.29 14.88 -1.50
N SER A 238 -7.57 14.87 -0.37
CA SER A 238 -7.57 13.72 0.55
C SER A 238 -8.78 13.79 1.46
N ASP A 239 -9.37 12.63 1.76
CA ASP A 239 -10.31 12.52 2.89
C ASP A 239 -9.62 12.98 4.17
N ASP A 240 -10.31 13.72 5.00
CA ASP A 240 -9.72 14.29 6.21
C ASP A 240 -9.27 13.20 7.19
N PHE A 241 -10.10 12.13 7.32
CA PHE A 241 -9.83 11.06 8.26
C PHE A 241 -10.40 9.71 7.82
N GLN A 242 -9.54 8.69 7.82
CA GLN A 242 -9.89 7.29 7.59
C GLN A 242 -9.33 6.41 8.70
N VAL A 243 -9.91 5.23 8.90
CA VAL A 243 -9.29 4.15 9.67
C VAL A 243 -9.04 2.97 8.74
N LYS A 244 -7.81 2.49 8.74
CA LYS A 244 -7.37 1.32 7.96
C LYS A 244 -7.08 0.16 8.90
N SER A 245 -7.48 -1.04 8.50
CA SER A 245 -7.09 -2.25 9.21
C SER A 245 -6.92 -3.43 8.26
N ILE A 246 -6.00 -4.33 8.63
CA ILE A 246 -5.79 -5.61 7.95
C ILE A 246 -5.81 -6.70 9.02
N VAL A 247 -6.52 -7.78 8.75
CA VAL A 247 -6.45 -9.03 9.49
C VAL A 247 -5.88 -10.08 8.57
N GLU A 248 -4.73 -10.65 8.93
CA GLU A 248 -3.94 -11.59 8.15
C GLU A 248 -3.93 -12.95 8.86
N VAL A 249 -4.21 -14.02 8.12
CA VAL A 249 -4.18 -15.41 8.62
C VAL A 249 -3.37 -16.27 7.66
N GLU A 250 -2.30 -16.87 8.17
CA GLU A 250 -1.39 -17.78 7.46
C GLU A 250 -1.73 -19.25 7.76
N PHE A 251 -1.68 -20.13 6.72
CA PHE A 251 -2.02 -21.56 6.80
C PHE A 251 -0.89 -22.45 6.29
#